data_52ef535dde3dd329fae55f2ebc14afed
#
_entry.id   52ef535dde3dd329fae55f2ebc14afed
#
_cell.length_a   1.000
_cell.length_b   1.000
_cell.length_c   1.000
_cell.angle_alpha   90.00
_cell.angle_beta   90.00
_cell.angle_gamma   90.00
#
_symmetry.space_group_name_H-M   'P 1'
#
loop_
_entity.id
_entity.type
_entity.pdbx_description
1 polymer ?
#
loop_
_entity_poly.entity_id
_entity_poly.type
_entity_poly.pdbx_seq_one_letter_code
_entity_poly.pdbx_strand_id
1 'polypeptide(L)'
;MNESRIFVAYRTDSFEIQALRADAEVRNLPVIFGKIDDMVDSIPAPVLFWRSGNFTAATLLARDRWLCQQSARTTIINFEAYRQTNVFSKSMQHAIMTAHVSFLPAALKSIPTFTAETIDNFHRKVTRLGISFPVIAKPDYGARGEGIVILTQPADVEHLPEALSEYVFQAYVANKGDYRVLVVGGVVHDCIHRQASSASNNAHLNNISQGGVAERVAEGALRQRLIGYATKVASCFKATLCGVDILEDDAGALYFLEVNFNPQWEGLQSCSPYSVATHLLDELTDAHDRTITPPTIASIHAYYQRVAPFLSQTARIHYFTRMYLWTGDASYRTAIEADTEAWWSSVARDIQKISDPSSETESAASAGKAYRAAAKLKHPLIAAYNAVFFKVLFDQTVFSGRHYRQELDHINRDLLRSTHQALLSDPTSLFTLSTPAVNFLYLCDYFFAVEDPSFRIDPSKLLDIAQAETVLGEDNDRDARIYFCTHAIIGASAFYSRPVSPDAIPLYHEMLAHTERTILADYVHASLDHKCEFIVCAKIIGYESALYHTILHEVRASFSTHGNYVTNVHNTYSNNVTHDTADGMEHTNVLAVMAFLADYRFVPRVK
;
A
#
# COMPACT_ATOMS: atom_id res chain seq x y z
N MET A 1 2.22 39.88 9.01
CA MET A 1 0.91 39.23 8.89
C MET A 1 1.21 37.80 8.53
N ASN A 2 0.85 36.82 9.41
CA ASN A 2 0.99 35.41 9.04
C ASN A 2 0.06 35.17 7.85
N GLU A 3 0.63 34.95 6.68
CA GLU A 3 -0.16 34.55 5.52
C GLU A 3 -0.81 33.21 5.84
N SER A 4 -2.13 33.21 5.89
CA SER A 4 -2.89 31.98 6.19
C SER A 4 -2.64 30.97 5.09
N ARG A 5 -2.21 29.77 5.49
CA ARG A 5 -1.66 28.76 4.61
C ARG A 5 -2.71 27.77 4.11
N ILE A 6 -3.76 27.56 4.89
CA ILE A 6 -4.79 26.56 4.65
C ILE A 6 -6.16 27.19 4.85
N PHE A 7 -7.07 26.95 3.94
CA PHE A 7 -8.46 27.36 4.07
C PHE A 7 -9.36 26.12 4.15
N VAL A 8 -10.08 25.98 5.27
CA VAL A 8 -11.09 24.93 5.46
C VAL A 8 -12.47 25.53 5.20
N ALA A 9 -13.03 25.20 4.05
CA ALA A 9 -14.37 25.63 3.66
C ALA A 9 -15.42 24.62 4.14
N TYR A 10 -16.44 25.07 4.85
CA TYR A 10 -17.49 24.19 5.39
C TYR A 10 -18.89 24.81 5.27
N ARG A 11 -19.91 23.98 5.28
CA ARG A 11 -21.31 24.43 5.29
C ARG A 11 -21.92 24.41 6.68
N THR A 12 -21.66 23.34 7.44
CA THR A 12 -22.17 23.11 8.78
C THR A 12 -21.02 22.97 9.75
N ASP A 13 -21.11 23.61 10.90
CA ASP A 13 -20.13 23.49 11.98
C ASP A 13 -20.32 22.13 12.69
N SER A 14 -19.91 21.07 12.00
CA SER A 14 -20.01 19.68 12.46
C SER A 14 -18.92 19.33 13.47
N PHE A 15 -19.03 18.15 14.10
CA PHE A 15 -17.98 17.58 14.97
C PHE A 15 -16.60 17.68 14.33
N GLU A 16 -16.50 17.30 13.04
CA GLU A 16 -15.24 17.28 12.32
C GLU A 16 -14.60 18.68 12.17
N ILE A 17 -15.43 19.69 11.91
CA ILE A 17 -14.94 21.08 11.81
C ILE A 17 -14.47 21.60 13.17
N GLN A 18 -15.22 21.29 14.23
CA GLN A 18 -14.86 21.64 15.59
C GLN A 18 -13.56 20.95 16.02
N ALA A 19 -13.39 19.66 15.71
CA ALA A 19 -12.18 18.91 16.01
C ALA A 19 -10.95 19.47 15.26
N LEU A 20 -11.09 19.78 13.97
CA LEU A 20 -10.02 20.42 13.19
C LEU A 20 -9.64 21.79 13.74
N ARG A 21 -10.63 22.61 14.11
CA ARG A 21 -10.39 23.94 14.68
C ARG A 21 -9.65 23.85 16.01
N ALA A 22 -10.12 22.98 16.90
CA ALA A 22 -9.49 22.79 18.21
C ALA A 22 -8.03 22.30 18.09
N ASP A 23 -7.75 21.35 17.22
CA ASP A 23 -6.39 20.84 17.02
C ASP A 23 -5.49 21.89 16.34
N ALA A 24 -6.01 22.64 15.37
CA ALA A 24 -5.27 23.73 14.72
C ALA A 24 -4.91 24.84 15.71
N GLU A 25 -5.81 25.19 16.63
CA GLU A 25 -5.57 26.18 17.69
C GLU A 25 -4.49 25.70 18.68
N VAL A 26 -4.61 24.46 19.17
CA VAL A 26 -3.62 23.86 20.10
C VAL A 26 -2.23 23.84 19.49
N ARG A 27 -2.13 23.53 18.20
CA ARG A 27 -0.87 23.44 17.47
C ARG A 27 -0.40 24.76 16.86
N ASN A 28 -1.17 25.82 17.04
CA ASN A 28 -0.91 27.14 16.47
C ASN A 28 -0.69 27.11 14.94
N LEU A 29 -1.50 26.32 14.24
CA LEU A 29 -1.43 26.22 12.79
C LEU A 29 -2.19 27.37 12.11
N PRO A 30 -1.65 27.96 11.03
CA PRO A 30 -2.28 29.09 10.33
C PRO A 30 -3.40 28.58 9.39
N VAL A 31 -4.51 28.17 9.96
CA VAL A 31 -5.69 27.66 9.27
C VAL A 31 -6.84 28.65 9.41
N ILE A 32 -7.48 28.99 8.30
CA ILE A 32 -8.73 29.76 8.27
C ILE A 32 -9.91 28.82 8.10
N PHE A 33 -10.97 29.02 8.88
CA PHE A 33 -12.25 28.32 8.75
C PHE A 33 -13.31 29.29 8.24
N GLY A 34 -13.89 29.03 7.08
CA GLY A 34 -14.90 29.88 6.46
C GLY A 34 -16.13 29.10 5.97
N LYS A 35 -17.33 29.69 6.10
CA LYS A 35 -18.55 29.11 5.53
C LYS A 35 -18.53 29.20 4.01
N ILE A 36 -19.02 28.14 3.35
CA ILE A 36 -19.04 28.08 1.88
C ILE A 36 -19.95 29.14 1.26
N ASP A 37 -21.03 29.48 1.96
CA ASP A 37 -22.02 30.47 1.49
C ASP A 37 -21.49 31.92 1.59
N ASP A 38 -20.43 32.14 2.38
CA ASP A 38 -19.77 33.43 2.55
C ASP A 38 -18.58 33.62 1.57
N MET A 39 -18.33 32.65 0.68
CA MET A 39 -17.16 32.62 -0.17
C MET A 39 -17.35 33.43 -1.43
N VAL A 40 -16.63 34.51 -1.51
CA VAL A 40 -16.45 35.42 -2.64
C VAL A 40 -15.37 34.91 -3.62
N ASP A 41 -15.25 35.57 -4.75
CA ASP A 41 -14.49 35.21 -5.94
C ASP A 41 -13.03 34.77 -5.80
N SER A 42 -12.41 34.87 -4.61
CA SER A 42 -11.04 34.40 -4.39
C SER A 42 -10.79 33.89 -2.99
N ILE A 43 -10.16 32.71 -2.88
CA ILE A 43 -9.66 32.16 -1.61
C ILE A 43 -8.25 32.67 -1.38
N PRO A 44 -7.98 33.32 -0.27
CA PRO A 44 -6.66 33.86 0.04
C PRO A 44 -5.73 32.82 0.66
N ALA A 45 -5.67 31.59 0.10
CA ALA A 45 -4.83 30.53 0.63
C ALA A 45 -4.33 29.60 -0.47
N PRO A 46 -3.10 29.12 -0.41
CA PRO A 46 -2.53 28.18 -1.38
C PRO A 46 -3.12 26.76 -1.29
N VAL A 47 -3.78 26.40 -0.18
CA VAL A 47 -4.46 25.10 0.00
C VAL A 47 -5.91 25.32 0.43
N LEU A 48 -6.80 24.63 -0.26
CA LEU A 48 -8.22 24.55 0.05
C LEU A 48 -8.62 23.12 0.42
N PHE A 49 -9.12 22.94 1.64
CA PHE A 49 -9.87 21.77 2.02
C PHE A 49 -11.38 22.11 2.00
N TRP A 50 -12.06 21.60 0.99
CA TRP A 50 -13.46 21.89 0.77
C TRP A 50 -14.35 20.79 1.31
N ARG A 51 -15.12 21.12 2.33
CA ARG A 51 -15.97 20.21 3.07
C ARG A 51 -17.45 20.56 2.96
N SER A 52 -18.06 20.16 1.83
CA SER A 52 -19.49 20.34 1.59
C SER A 52 -20.10 19.06 1.04
N GLY A 53 -21.20 18.61 1.59
CA GLY A 53 -21.76 17.27 1.35
C GLY A 53 -23.07 17.25 0.60
N ASN A 54 -23.91 18.17 0.43
CA ASN A 54 -25.22 18.02 -0.21
C ASN A 54 -25.33 18.94 -1.44
N PHE A 55 -25.36 18.34 -2.62
CA PHE A 55 -25.62 19.04 -3.87
C PHE A 55 -26.98 18.64 -4.43
N THR A 56 -27.71 19.64 -4.91
CA THR A 56 -28.77 19.42 -5.89
C THR A 56 -28.16 19.49 -7.28
N ALA A 57 -28.78 18.86 -8.27
CA ALA A 57 -28.32 18.94 -9.67
C ALA A 57 -28.15 20.42 -10.14
N ALA A 58 -28.98 21.32 -9.64
CA ALA A 58 -28.90 22.75 -9.97
C ALA A 58 -27.66 23.46 -9.39
N THR A 59 -27.17 23.04 -8.21
CA THR A 59 -26.00 23.65 -7.55
C THR A 59 -24.68 22.98 -7.98
N LEU A 60 -24.75 21.76 -8.50
CA LEU A 60 -23.59 20.98 -8.88
C LEU A 60 -22.72 21.68 -9.92
N LEU A 61 -23.31 22.12 -11.02
CA LEU A 61 -22.60 22.78 -12.13
C LEU A 61 -21.94 24.09 -11.69
N ALA A 62 -22.62 24.88 -10.86
CA ALA A 62 -22.05 26.12 -10.32
C ALA A 62 -20.83 25.84 -9.43
N ARG A 63 -20.90 24.80 -8.62
CA ARG A 63 -19.82 24.35 -7.73
C ARG A 63 -18.63 23.79 -8.51
N ASP A 64 -18.87 22.97 -9.52
CA ASP A 64 -17.81 22.44 -10.38
C ASP A 64 -17.06 23.58 -11.08
N ARG A 65 -17.75 24.54 -11.64
CA ARG A 65 -17.13 25.74 -12.25
C ARG A 65 -16.30 26.50 -11.23
N TRP A 66 -16.83 26.72 -10.03
CA TRP A 66 -16.10 27.42 -8.98
C TRP A 66 -14.83 26.67 -8.57
N LEU A 67 -14.90 25.34 -8.34
CA LEU A 67 -13.74 24.53 -8.02
C LEU A 67 -12.68 24.59 -9.13
N CYS A 68 -13.09 24.50 -10.40
CA CYS A 68 -12.18 24.62 -11.55
C CYS A 68 -11.50 26.01 -11.62
N GLN A 69 -12.22 27.07 -11.28
CA GLN A 69 -11.64 28.42 -11.21
C GLN A 69 -10.61 28.55 -10.07
N GLN A 70 -10.92 27.99 -8.91
CA GLN A 70 -10.01 28.02 -7.76
C GLN A 70 -8.77 27.17 -8.00
N SER A 71 -8.90 26.00 -8.66
CA SER A 71 -7.78 25.08 -8.92
C SER A 71 -6.63 25.69 -9.72
N ALA A 72 -6.88 26.76 -10.45
CA ALA A 72 -5.84 27.50 -11.19
C ALA A 72 -4.86 28.24 -10.26
N ARG A 73 -5.22 28.48 -9.00
CA ARG A 73 -4.45 29.27 -8.03
C ARG A 73 -4.23 28.61 -6.69
N THR A 74 -4.98 27.54 -6.41
CA THR A 74 -5.07 26.92 -5.09
C THR A 74 -5.05 25.41 -5.26
N THR A 75 -4.26 24.71 -4.46
CA THR A 75 -4.29 23.24 -4.36
C THR A 75 -5.56 22.85 -3.62
N ILE A 76 -6.50 22.20 -4.30
CA ILE A 76 -7.76 21.72 -3.73
C ILE A 76 -7.61 20.25 -3.36
N ILE A 77 -7.80 19.94 -2.09
CA ILE A 77 -7.77 18.55 -1.60
C ILE A 77 -8.93 17.77 -2.24
N ASN A 78 -8.66 16.57 -2.73
CA ASN A 78 -9.60 15.70 -3.44
C ASN A 78 -10.08 16.25 -4.82
N PHE A 79 -9.42 17.23 -5.41
CA PHE A 79 -9.89 17.84 -6.66
C PHE A 79 -10.10 16.83 -7.78
N GLU A 80 -9.14 15.93 -8.00
CA GLU A 80 -9.25 14.90 -9.03
C GLU A 80 -10.38 13.90 -8.74
N ALA A 81 -10.56 13.51 -7.48
CA ALA A 81 -11.67 12.65 -7.07
C ALA A 81 -13.03 13.30 -7.35
N TYR A 82 -13.18 14.59 -7.05
CA TYR A 82 -14.40 15.35 -7.34
C TYR A 82 -14.70 15.42 -8.83
N ARG A 83 -13.68 15.66 -9.65
CA ARG A 83 -13.85 15.71 -11.10
C ARG A 83 -14.18 14.36 -11.71
N GLN A 84 -13.48 13.30 -11.33
CA GLN A 84 -13.70 11.94 -11.85
C GLN A 84 -15.10 11.42 -11.52
N THR A 85 -15.64 11.78 -10.38
CA THR A 85 -16.96 11.31 -9.92
C THR A 85 -18.08 12.32 -10.17
N ASN A 86 -17.82 13.33 -10.98
CA ASN A 86 -18.78 14.42 -11.18
C ASN A 86 -19.36 14.91 -9.84
N VAL A 87 -18.48 15.14 -8.89
CA VAL A 87 -18.77 15.56 -7.52
C VAL A 87 -19.79 14.62 -6.81
N PHE A 88 -19.36 13.42 -6.45
CA PHE A 88 -20.07 12.40 -5.65
C PHE A 88 -21.11 11.51 -6.35
N SER A 89 -21.23 11.51 -7.67
CA SER A 89 -22.12 10.58 -8.37
C SER A 89 -21.76 9.12 -8.06
N LYS A 90 -22.71 8.35 -7.54
CA LYS A 90 -22.53 6.91 -7.24
C LYS A 90 -22.39 6.08 -8.50
N SER A 91 -23.13 6.42 -9.56
CA SER A 91 -23.02 5.74 -10.86
C SER A 91 -21.63 5.89 -11.47
N MET A 92 -21.03 7.08 -11.37
CA MET A 92 -19.65 7.31 -11.81
C MET A 92 -18.64 6.56 -10.94
N GLN A 93 -18.83 6.50 -9.63
CA GLN A 93 -17.97 5.71 -8.74
C GLN A 93 -17.95 4.23 -9.16
N HIS A 94 -19.12 3.64 -9.40
CA HIS A 94 -19.20 2.24 -9.84
C HIS A 94 -18.64 2.03 -11.26
N ALA A 95 -18.79 2.99 -12.16
CA ALA A 95 -18.16 2.92 -13.49
C ALA A 95 -16.64 2.91 -13.40
N ILE A 96 -16.06 3.80 -12.58
CA ILE A 96 -14.61 3.85 -12.32
C ILE A 96 -14.14 2.53 -11.70
N MET A 97 -14.82 2.03 -10.66
CA MET A 97 -14.46 0.76 -10.02
C MET A 97 -14.55 -0.43 -10.98
N THR A 98 -15.55 -0.46 -11.86
CA THR A 98 -15.68 -1.50 -12.90
C THR A 98 -14.54 -1.45 -13.90
N ALA A 99 -14.13 -0.26 -14.32
CA ALA A 99 -12.98 -0.07 -15.22
C ALA A 99 -11.66 -0.53 -14.58
N HIS A 100 -11.54 -0.46 -13.26
CA HIS A 100 -10.35 -0.84 -12.51
C HIS A 100 -10.43 -2.22 -11.85
N VAL A 101 -11.48 -3.02 -12.13
CA VAL A 101 -11.69 -4.32 -11.46
C VAL A 101 -10.52 -5.30 -11.64
N SER A 102 -9.83 -5.25 -12.77
CA SER A 102 -8.64 -6.08 -13.04
C SER A 102 -7.44 -5.74 -12.14
N PHE A 103 -7.43 -4.56 -11.53
CA PHE A 103 -6.38 -4.08 -10.63
C PHE A 103 -6.72 -4.28 -9.16
N LEU A 104 -7.98 -4.59 -8.86
CA LEU A 104 -8.40 -4.91 -7.50
C LEU A 104 -8.02 -6.36 -7.17
N PRO A 105 -7.77 -6.68 -5.89
CA PRO A 105 -7.63 -8.06 -5.49
C PRO A 105 -8.86 -8.85 -5.89
N ALA A 106 -8.67 -10.06 -6.41
CA ALA A 106 -9.76 -10.94 -6.83
C ALA A 106 -10.81 -11.20 -5.73
N ALA A 107 -10.48 -10.87 -4.49
CA ALA A 107 -11.35 -11.04 -3.32
C ALA A 107 -12.25 -9.83 -3.03
N LEU A 108 -12.09 -8.67 -3.69
CA LEU A 108 -13.05 -7.57 -3.61
C LEU A 108 -13.99 -7.63 -4.80
N LYS A 109 -15.25 -7.87 -4.54
CA LYS A 109 -16.28 -7.99 -5.58
C LYS A 109 -16.93 -6.62 -5.86
N SER A 110 -17.35 -6.42 -7.11
CA SER A 110 -18.23 -5.31 -7.47
C SER A 110 -19.69 -5.76 -7.33
N ILE A 111 -20.52 -4.93 -6.75
CA ILE A 111 -21.97 -5.16 -6.76
C ILE A 111 -22.49 -4.82 -8.15
N PRO A 112 -23.25 -5.71 -8.84
CA PRO A 112 -23.88 -5.38 -10.10
C PRO A 112 -24.70 -4.09 -9.98
N THR A 113 -24.32 -3.07 -10.74
CA THR A 113 -24.84 -1.69 -10.63
C THR A 113 -25.17 -1.15 -12.01
N PHE A 114 -26.30 -0.43 -12.12
CA PHE A 114 -26.73 0.20 -13.37
C PHE A 114 -27.62 1.41 -13.13
N THR A 115 -27.79 2.24 -14.16
CA THR A 115 -28.77 3.33 -14.21
C THR A 115 -29.88 2.97 -15.21
N ALA A 116 -31.02 3.59 -15.14
CA ALA A 116 -32.12 3.39 -16.09
C ALA A 116 -32.86 4.70 -16.35
N GLU A 117 -33.29 4.93 -17.61
CA GLU A 117 -34.05 6.10 -18.01
C GLU A 117 -35.55 5.79 -18.15
N THR A 118 -35.89 4.52 -18.43
CA THR A 118 -37.25 4.03 -18.61
C THR A 118 -37.44 2.70 -17.90
N ILE A 119 -38.70 2.36 -17.59
CA ILE A 119 -39.06 1.09 -16.97
C ILE A 119 -38.62 -0.10 -17.83
N ASP A 120 -38.82 -0.05 -19.16
CA ASP A 120 -38.31 -1.07 -20.08
C ASP A 120 -36.81 -1.21 -20.04
N ASN A 121 -36.10 -0.09 -19.95
CA ASN A 121 -34.63 -0.10 -19.83
C ASN A 121 -34.17 -0.74 -18.52
N PHE A 122 -34.87 -0.46 -17.42
CA PHE A 122 -34.65 -1.09 -16.12
C PHE A 122 -34.78 -2.61 -16.21
N HIS A 123 -35.92 -3.12 -16.69
CA HIS A 123 -36.17 -4.56 -16.78
C HIS A 123 -35.18 -5.29 -17.69
N ARG A 124 -34.83 -4.69 -18.85
CA ARG A 124 -33.79 -5.24 -19.74
C ARG A 124 -32.43 -5.33 -19.06
N LYS A 125 -32.04 -4.33 -18.27
CA LYS A 125 -30.77 -4.32 -17.55
C LYS A 125 -30.75 -5.32 -16.41
N VAL A 126 -31.82 -5.43 -15.61
CA VAL A 126 -31.97 -6.45 -14.56
C VAL A 126 -31.77 -7.85 -15.17
N THR A 127 -32.48 -8.16 -16.27
CA THR A 127 -32.36 -9.46 -16.96
C THR A 127 -30.97 -9.68 -17.52
N ARG A 128 -30.40 -8.69 -18.22
CA ARG A 128 -29.06 -8.82 -18.85
C ARG A 128 -27.95 -9.02 -17.83
N LEU A 129 -28.04 -8.40 -16.68
CA LEU A 129 -27.05 -8.50 -15.61
C LEU A 129 -27.30 -9.69 -14.68
N GLY A 130 -28.38 -10.46 -14.89
CA GLY A 130 -28.73 -11.60 -14.05
C GLY A 130 -29.04 -11.23 -12.60
N ILE A 131 -29.57 -10.01 -12.37
CA ILE A 131 -29.87 -9.53 -11.03
C ILE A 131 -31.21 -10.11 -10.55
N SER A 132 -31.19 -10.69 -9.37
CA SER A 132 -32.40 -11.15 -8.67
C SER A 132 -32.93 -10.08 -7.74
N PHE A 133 -34.25 -10.01 -7.55
CA PHE A 133 -34.85 -9.17 -6.52
C PHE A 133 -34.56 -9.75 -5.12
N PRO A 134 -34.41 -8.89 -4.10
CA PRO A 134 -34.61 -7.45 -4.14
C PRO A 134 -33.49 -6.68 -4.85
N VAL A 135 -33.83 -5.51 -5.39
CA VAL A 135 -32.92 -4.52 -5.98
C VAL A 135 -32.99 -3.25 -5.15
N ILE A 136 -31.84 -2.62 -4.90
CA ILE A 136 -31.76 -1.35 -4.19
C ILE A 136 -31.74 -0.20 -5.21
N ALA A 137 -32.68 0.74 -5.09
CA ALA A 137 -32.62 2.02 -5.77
C ALA A 137 -32.08 3.08 -4.81
N LYS A 138 -30.98 3.73 -5.19
CA LYS A 138 -30.33 4.79 -4.41
C LYS A 138 -30.29 6.07 -5.24
N PRO A 139 -30.61 7.26 -4.69
CA PRO A 139 -30.34 8.50 -5.40
C PRO A 139 -28.87 8.58 -5.81
N ASP A 140 -28.60 8.93 -7.07
CA ASP A 140 -27.21 9.02 -7.59
C ASP A 140 -26.42 10.06 -6.79
N TYR A 141 -27.05 11.19 -6.49
CA TYR A 141 -26.57 12.22 -5.58
C TYR A 141 -27.36 12.18 -4.28
N GLY A 142 -26.74 11.78 -3.20
CA GLY A 142 -27.40 11.69 -1.91
C GLY A 142 -26.44 11.21 -0.82
N ALA A 143 -26.79 11.47 0.42
CA ALA A 143 -26.00 11.10 1.58
C ALA A 143 -26.89 10.51 2.68
N ARG A 144 -26.30 9.87 3.68
CA ARG A 144 -26.93 9.37 4.90
C ARG A 144 -28.03 8.33 4.70
N GLY A 145 -28.10 7.70 3.53
CA GLY A 145 -29.14 6.71 3.21
C GLY A 145 -30.52 7.30 2.92
N GLU A 146 -30.63 8.63 2.77
CA GLU A 146 -31.88 9.28 2.39
C GLU A 146 -32.31 8.87 0.98
N GLY A 147 -33.62 8.58 0.79
CA GLY A 147 -34.19 8.23 -0.50
C GLY A 147 -33.80 6.82 -1.03
N ILE A 148 -33.20 5.96 -0.21
CA ILE A 148 -32.96 4.55 -0.59
C ILE A 148 -34.29 3.80 -0.55
N VAL A 149 -34.62 3.09 -1.66
CA VAL A 149 -35.80 2.24 -1.80
C VAL A 149 -35.39 0.82 -2.11
N ILE A 150 -35.99 -0.16 -1.44
CA ILE A 150 -35.81 -1.58 -1.74
C ILE A 150 -36.95 -2.04 -2.62
N LEU A 151 -36.63 -2.43 -3.84
CA LEU A 151 -37.57 -3.00 -4.79
C LEU A 151 -37.62 -4.50 -4.57
N THR A 152 -38.73 -5.04 -4.10
CA THR A 152 -38.90 -6.46 -3.76
C THR A 152 -39.37 -7.27 -4.96
N GLN A 153 -39.98 -6.62 -5.93
CA GLN A 153 -40.52 -7.20 -7.15
C GLN A 153 -40.41 -6.22 -8.34
N PRO A 154 -40.51 -6.70 -9.58
CA PRO A 154 -40.36 -5.87 -10.77
C PRO A 154 -41.30 -4.62 -10.83
N ALA A 155 -42.52 -4.74 -10.35
CA ALA A 155 -43.50 -3.66 -10.40
C ALA A 155 -43.18 -2.49 -9.45
N ASP A 156 -42.38 -2.70 -8.42
CA ASP A 156 -42.08 -1.66 -7.42
C ASP A 156 -41.36 -0.45 -8.05
N VAL A 157 -40.68 -0.65 -9.19
CA VAL A 157 -39.97 0.43 -9.91
C VAL A 157 -40.92 1.54 -10.38
N GLU A 158 -42.21 1.23 -10.63
CA GLU A 158 -43.22 2.18 -11.06
C GLU A 158 -43.64 3.16 -9.95
N HIS A 159 -43.28 2.83 -8.70
CA HIS A 159 -43.68 3.59 -7.51
C HIS A 159 -42.53 4.39 -6.89
N LEU A 160 -41.40 4.52 -7.59
CA LEU A 160 -40.30 5.37 -7.13
C LEU A 160 -40.74 6.84 -7.07
N PRO A 161 -40.35 7.56 -6.00
CA PRO A 161 -40.78 8.96 -5.80
C PRO A 161 -40.21 9.95 -6.82
N GLU A 162 -39.03 9.67 -7.38
CA GLU A 162 -38.33 10.53 -8.35
C GLU A 162 -38.21 9.83 -9.71
N ALA A 163 -37.74 10.54 -10.72
CA ALA A 163 -37.48 9.96 -12.03
C ALA A 163 -36.41 8.86 -11.96
N LEU A 164 -36.54 7.82 -12.79
CA LEU A 164 -35.59 6.69 -12.80
C LEU A 164 -34.15 7.13 -13.06
N SER A 165 -33.95 8.18 -13.85
CA SER A 165 -32.65 8.76 -14.15
C SER A 165 -31.91 9.34 -12.93
N GLU A 166 -32.64 9.63 -11.85
CA GLU A 166 -32.05 10.12 -10.60
C GLU A 166 -31.52 9.00 -9.70
N TYR A 167 -31.78 7.73 -10.07
CA TYR A 167 -31.38 6.58 -9.28
C TYR A 167 -30.25 5.77 -9.92
N VAL A 168 -29.45 5.22 -9.04
CA VAL A 168 -28.57 4.09 -9.30
C VAL A 168 -29.19 2.83 -8.71
N PHE A 169 -29.24 1.76 -9.49
CA PHE A 169 -29.82 0.47 -9.10
C PHE A 169 -28.69 -0.53 -8.82
N GLN A 170 -28.79 -1.24 -7.70
CA GLN A 170 -27.81 -2.23 -7.28
C GLN A 170 -28.48 -3.54 -6.86
N ALA A 171 -27.83 -4.67 -7.15
CA ALA A 171 -28.22 -5.94 -6.55
C ALA A 171 -28.17 -5.84 -5.02
N TYR A 172 -29.16 -6.42 -4.34
CA TYR A 172 -29.14 -6.51 -2.88
C TYR A 172 -28.09 -7.54 -2.43
N VAL A 173 -27.25 -7.15 -1.50
CA VAL A 173 -26.31 -8.04 -0.82
C VAL A 173 -26.74 -8.17 0.63
N ALA A 174 -27.16 -9.38 1.02
CA ALA A 174 -27.47 -9.67 2.42
C ALA A 174 -26.18 -9.51 3.26
N ASN A 175 -26.27 -8.72 4.34
CA ASN A 175 -25.11 -8.39 5.17
C ASN A 175 -25.53 -8.15 6.62
N LYS A 176 -24.56 -8.20 7.54
CA LYS A 176 -24.73 -7.93 8.97
C LYS A 176 -24.20 -6.54 9.36
N GLY A 177 -23.90 -5.71 8.39
CA GLY A 177 -23.31 -4.41 8.57
C GLY A 177 -22.34 -4.10 7.43
N ASP A 178 -21.69 -2.96 7.52
CA ASP A 178 -20.64 -2.56 6.60
C ASP A 178 -19.39 -2.10 7.34
N TYR A 179 -18.27 -2.11 6.63
CA TYR A 179 -17.00 -1.56 7.12
C TYR A 179 -16.79 -0.18 6.52
N ARG A 180 -16.56 0.82 7.37
CA ARG A 180 -16.02 2.11 6.96
C ARG A 180 -14.53 2.14 7.21
N VAL A 181 -13.76 2.36 6.15
CA VAL A 181 -12.31 2.48 6.19
C VAL A 181 -11.93 3.91 5.83
N LEU A 182 -11.32 4.63 6.76
CA LEU A 182 -10.93 6.02 6.55
C LEU A 182 -9.49 6.07 6.01
N VAL A 183 -9.32 6.68 4.84
CA VAL A 183 -8.01 6.90 4.20
C VAL A 183 -7.66 8.38 4.28
N VAL A 184 -6.44 8.68 4.71
CA VAL A 184 -5.87 10.03 4.78
C VAL A 184 -4.45 9.99 4.20
N GLY A 185 -4.13 10.84 3.24
CA GLY A 185 -2.79 10.95 2.68
C GLY A 185 -2.25 9.66 2.04
N GLY A 186 -3.12 8.78 1.55
CA GLY A 186 -2.73 7.50 0.92
C GLY A 186 -2.56 6.33 1.88
N VAL A 187 -2.78 6.52 3.19
CA VAL A 187 -2.77 5.45 4.19
C VAL A 187 -4.11 5.34 4.90
N VAL A 188 -4.44 4.13 5.40
CA VAL A 188 -5.63 3.95 6.22
C VAL A 188 -5.38 4.48 7.63
N HIS A 189 -6.21 5.44 8.04
CA HIS A 189 -6.19 5.95 9.42
C HIS A 189 -6.71 4.92 10.41
N ASP A 190 -7.91 4.41 10.16
CA ASP A 190 -8.51 3.31 10.91
C ASP A 190 -9.71 2.71 10.17
N CYS A 191 -10.26 1.60 10.67
CA CYS A 191 -11.46 0.96 10.14
C CYS A 191 -12.40 0.52 11.25
N ILE A 192 -13.70 0.73 11.00
CA ILE A 192 -14.80 0.37 11.90
C ILE A 192 -15.82 -0.49 11.19
N HIS A 193 -16.42 -1.41 11.94
CA HIS A 193 -17.61 -2.13 11.54
C HIS A 193 -18.83 -1.36 12.04
N ARG A 194 -19.78 -1.08 11.13
CA ARG A 194 -21.04 -0.40 11.45
C ARG A 194 -22.19 -1.39 11.33
N GLN A 195 -23.04 -1.45 12.34
CA GLN A 195 -24.19 -2.34 12.38
C GLN A 195 -25.45 -1.53 12.67
N ALA A 196 -26.57 -1.92 12.04
CA ALA A 196 -27.85 -1.33 12.34
C ALA A 196 -28.24 -1.63 13.80
N SER A 197 -28.83 -0.65 14.49
CA SER A 197 -29.40 -0.89 15.82
C SER A 197 -30.57 -1.86 15.71
N SER A 198 -30.59 -2.87 16.56
CA SER A 198 -31.69 -3.84 16.66
C SER A 198 -33.05 -3.20 16.98
N ALA A 199 -33.09 -1.93 17.39
CA ALA A 199 -34.27 -1.16 17.72
C ALA A 199 -34.83 -0.34 16.52
N SER A 200 -34.12 -0.29 15.36
CA SER A 200 -34.57 0.49 14.22
C SER A 200 -35.46 -0.33 13.27
N ASN A 201 -36.60 0.20 12.87
CA ASN A 201 -37.44 -0.40 11.83
C ASN A 201 -36.77 -0.44 10.43
N ASN A 202 -35.57 0.12 10.29
CA ASN A 202 -34.80 0.21 9.07
C ASN A 202 -33.55 -0.67 9.17
N ALA A 203 -33.72 -1.98 9.30
CA ALA A 203 -32.64 -2.99 9.42
C ALA A 203 -31.64 -2.99 8.26
N HIS A 204 -31.81 -2.12 7.26
CA HIS A 204 -30.96 -2.05 6.06
C HIS A 204 -30.00 -0.86 6.04
N LEU A 205 -30.07 0.03 7.04
CA LEU A 205 -29.26 1.25 7.10
C LEU A 205 -28.28 1.17 8.28
N ASN A 206 -27.03 0.91 7.99
CA ASN A 206 -25.95 0.77 8.98
C ASN A 206 -25.36 2.12 9.43
N ASN A 207 -26.00 3.24 9.05
CA ASN A 207 -25.46 4.57 9.34
C ASN A 207 -25.53 4.91 10.83
N ILE A 208 -24.41 5.31 11.42
CA ILE A 208 -24.29 5.77 12.81
C ILE A 208 -25.22 6.96 13.07
N SER A 209 -25.41 7.85 12.10
CA SER A 209 -26.34 8.99 12.19
C SER A 209 -27.82 8.58 12.36
N GLN A 210 -28.15 7.31 12.16
CA GLN A 210 -29.46 6.72 12.35
C GLN A 210 -29.51 5.74 13.54
N GLY A 211 -28.56 5.82 14.46
CA GLY A 211 -28.50 5.00 15.68
C GLY A 211 -27.76 3.68 15.54
N GLY A 212 -26.97 3.49 14.47
CA GLY A 212 -26.08 2.34 14.32
C GLY A 212 -24.95 2.34 15.35
N VAL A 213 -24.44 1.16 15.67
CA VAL A 213 -23.27 0.95 16.54
C VAL A 213 -22.03 0.83 15.68
N ALA A 214 -20.91 1.43 16.14
CA ALA A 214 -19.61 1.31 15.52
C ALA A 214 -18.64 0.61 16.45
N GLU A 215 -17.90 -0.34 15.93
CA GLU A 215 -16.82 -1.02 16.63
C GLU A 215 -15.54 -0.99 15.79
N ARG A 216 -14.39 -0.74 16.43
CA ARG A 216 -13.10 -0.80 15.75
C ARG A 216 -12.82 -2.23 15.30
N VAL A 217 -12.43 -2.41 14.05
CA VAL A 217 -12.04 -3.72 13.55
C VAL A 217 -10.73 -4.14 14.20
N ALA A 218 -10.74 -5.31 14.87
CA ALA A 218 -9.57 -5.84 15.55
C ALA A 218 -8.43 -6.18 14.57
N GLU A 219 -7.21 -6.15 15.07
CA GLU A 219 -6.04 -6.58 14.30
C GLU A 219 -6.19 -8.04 13.83
N GLY A 220 -5.86 -8.31 12.58
CA GLY A 220 -6.00 -9.64 11.98
C GLY A 220 -6.18 -9.61 10.47
N ALA A 221 -6.42 -10.79 9.89
CA ALA A 221 -6.48 -10.97 8.43
C ALA A 221 -7.58 -10.13 7.77
N LEU A 222 -8.76 -9.99 8.40
CA LEU A 222 -9.84 -9.15 7.88
C LEU A 222 -9.41 -7.68 7.79
N ARG A 223 -8.84 -7.14 8.88
CA ARG A 223 -8.35 -5.76 8.91
C ARG A 223 -7.31 -5.52 7.83
N GLN A 224 -6.36 -6.43 7.64
CA GLN A 224 -5.34 -6.33 6.59
C GLN A 224 -5.97 -6.34 5.18
N ARG A 225 -7.00 -7.16 4.95
CA ARG A 225 -7.75 -7.15 3.69
C ARG A 225 -8.45 -5.81 3.46
N LEU A 226 -9.13 -5.27 4.48
CA LEU A 226 -9.83 -3.98 4.41
C LEU A 226 -8.86 -2.83 4.12
N ILE A 227 -7.72 -2.78 4.81
CA ILE A 227 -6.65 -1.80 4.56
C ILE A 227 -6.18 -1.89 3.10
N GLY A 228 -5.81 -3.09 2.64
CA GLY A 228 -5.33 -3.29 1.28
C GLY A 228 -6.37 -2.93 0.21
N TYR A 229 -7.66 -3.10 0.47
CA TYR A 229 -8.72 -2.70 -0.47
C TYR A 229 -8.96 -1.21 -0.47
N ALA A 230 -9.07 -0.60 0.71
CA ALA A 230 -9.39 0.81 0.82
C ALA A 230 -8.28 1.71 0.26
N THR A 231 -7.00 1.36 0.48
CA THR A 231 -5.88 2.11 -0.12
C THR A 231 -5.89 2.03 -1.64
N LYS A 232 -6.21 0.86 -2.23
CA LYS A 232 -6.34 0.71 -3.68
C LYS A 232 -7.52 1.47 -4.25
N VAL A 233 -8.66 1.40 -3.57
CA VAL A 233 -9.86 2.17 -3.96
C VAL A 233 -9.53 3.67 -3.92
N ALA A 234 -8.95 4.18 -2.84
CA ALA A 234 -8.55 5.58 -2.73
C ALA A 234 -7.59 6.02 -3.86
N SER A 235 -6.64 5.16 -4.22
CA SER A 235 -5.71 5.39 -5.33
C SER A 235 -6.42 5.46 -6.68
N CYS A 236 -7.40 4.59 -6.98
CA CYS A 236 -8.21 4.65 -8.21
C CYS A 236 -8.90 6.00 -8.37
N PHE A 237 -9.35 6.61 -7.28
CA PHE A 237 -9.98 7.93 -7.26
C PHE A 237 -9.00 9.08 -7.08
N LYS A 238 -7.71 8.82 -6.86
CA LYS A 238 -6.70 9.83 -6.47
C LYS A 238 -7.16 10.67 -5.27
N ALA A 239 -7.78 10.01 -4.29
CA ALA A 239 -8.35 10.66 -3.12
C ALA A 239 -7.31 10.81 -2.01
N THR A 240 -7.13 12.04 -1.52
CA THR A 240 -6.30 12.34 -0.34
C THR A 240 -7.04 12.00 0.95
N LEU A 241 -8.35 12.28 1.00
CA LEU A 241 -9.23 11.94 2.12
C LEU A 241 -10.47 11.24 1.57
N CYS A 242 -10.75 10.03 2.04
CA CYS A 242 -12.03 9.39 1.77
C CYS A 242 -12.39 8.34 2.82
N GLY A 243 -13.70 8.08 2.96
CA GLY A 243 -14.25 6.92 3.63
C GLY A 243 -14.64 5.89 2.58
N VAL A 244 -14.05 4.72 2.59
CA VAL A 244 -14.40 3.60 1.71
C VAL A 244 -15.36 2.69 2.47
N ASP A 245 -16.55 2.48 1.91
CA ASP A 245 -17.57 1.62 2.49
C ASP A 245 -17.57 0.26 1.78
N ILE A 246 -17.46 -0.81 2.56
CA ILE A 246 -17.29 -2.20 2.11
C ILE A 246 -18.32 -3.07 2.82
N LEU A 247 -19.11 -3.84 2.07
CA LEU A 247 -20.02 -4.85 2.62
C LEU A 247 -19.32 -6.21 2.74
N GLU A 248 -19.73 -6.99 3.73
CA GLU A 248 -19.38 -8.41 3.85
C GLU A 248 -20.64 -9.24 3.81
N ASP A 249 -20.71 -10.21 2.90
CA ASP A 249 -21.82 -11.17 2.85
C ASP A 249 -21.67 -12.29 3.91
N ASP A 250 -22.68 -13.13 4.05
CA ASP A 250 -22.69 -14.23 5.01
C ASP A 250 -21.60 -15.29 4.73
N ALA A 251 -21.02 -15.31 3.53
CA ALA A 251 -19.91 -16.19 3.13
C ALA A 251 -18.52 -15.54 3.36
N GLY A 252 -18.45 -14.31 3.89
CA GLY A 252 -17.22 -13.57 4.13
C GLY A 252 -16.61 -12.91 2.88
N ALA A 253 -17.36 -12.83 1.77
CA ALA A 253 -16.93 -12.10 0.58
C ALA A 253 -17.16 -10.59 0.77
N LEU A 254 -16.17 -9.79 0.36
CA LEU A 254 -16.19 -8.34 0.49
C LEU A 254 -16.62 -7.69 -0.83
N TYR A 255 -17.48 -6.67 -0.72
CA TYR A 255 -18.04 -5.94 -1.84
C TYR A 255 -17.79 -4.45 -1.68
N PHE A 256 -17.33 -3.80 -2.74
CA PHE A 256 -17.28 -2.34 -2.81
C PHE A 256 -18.72 -1.77 -2.80
N LEU A 257 -18.98 -0.87 -1.87
CA LEU A 257 -20.29 -0.21 -1.73
C LEU A 257 -20.27 1.21 -2.29
N GLU A 258 -19.43 2.09 -1.71
CA GLU A 258 -19.25 3.47 -2.15
C GLU A 258 -17.96 4.09 -1.60
N VAL A 259 -17.55 5.24 -2.16
CA VAL A 259 -16.52 6.12 -1.62
C VAL A 259 -17.13 7.44 -1.21
N ASN A 260 -16.88 7.86 0.01
CA ASN A 260 -17.28 9.17 0.51
C ASN A 260 -16.04 10.08 0.63
N PHE A 261 -15.96 11.13 -0.21
CA PHE A 261 -14.86 12.10 -0.19
C PHE A 261 -15.00 13.18 0.88
N ASN A 262 -16.11 13.16 1.59
CA ASN A 262 -16.41 14.06 2.70
C ASN A 262 -16.90 13.28 3.92
N PRO A 263 -16.11 12.27 4.37
CA PRO A 263 -16.57 11.34 5.39
C PRO A 263 -16.82 12.06 6.71
N GLN A 264 -17.90 11.67 7.38
CA GLN A 264 -18.04 11.91 8.80
C GLN A 264 -17.21 10.87 9.55
N TRP A 265 -16.42 11.31 10.54
CA TRP A 265 -15.54 10.42 11.30
C TRP A 265 -15.77 10.44 12.81
N GLU A 266 -16.80 11.11 13.32
CA GLU A 266 -17.11 11.12 14.75
C GLU A 266 -17.17 9.71 15.35
N GLY A 267 -17.92 8.79 14.71
CA GLY A 267 -18.01 7.40 15.16
C GLY A 267 -16.70 6.64 15.06
N LEU A 268 -15.87 6.93 14.07
CA LEU A 268 -14.53 6.33 13.97
C LEU A 268 -13.61 6.89 15.04
N GLN A 269 -13.64 8.20 15.30
CA GLN A 269 -12.84 8.84 16.33
C GLN A 269 -13.14 8.31 17.72
N SER A 270 -14.40 7.96 18.01
CA SER A 270 -14.77 7.37 19.32
C SER A 270 -14.14 6.00 19.58
N CYS A 271 -13.72 5.30 18.53
CA CYS A 271 -13.13 3.96 18.61
C CYS A 271 -11.62 3.95 18.32
N SER A 272 -11.10 4.96 17.60
CA SER A 272 -9.70 5.02 17.21
C SER A 272 -8.83 5.60 18.33
N PRO A 273 -7.64 5.03 18.59
CA PRO A 273 -6.68 5.61 19.53
C PRO A 273 -5.94 6.84 18.95
N TYR A 274 -6.09 7.12 17.66
CA TYR A 274 -5.40 8.21 16.97
C TYR A 274 -6.37 9.32 16.59
N SER A 275 -5.91 10.58 16.66
CA SER A 275 -6.70 11.74 16.26
C SER A 275 -6.79 11.85 14.73
N VAL A 276 -8.00 11.78 14.20
CA VAL A 276 -8.25 12.02 12.76
C VAL A 276 -7.93 13.48 12.40
N ALA A 277 -8.29 14.42 13.26
CA ALA A 277 -8.04 15.83 13.03
C ALA A 277 -6.54 16.12 12.91
N THR A 278 -5.73 15.57 13.80
CA THR A 278 -4.26 15.72 13.77
C THR A 278 -3.69 15.15 12.48
N HIS A 279 -4.05 13.93 12.12
CA HIS A 279 -3.55 13.29 10.89
C HIS A 279 -3.95 14.08 9.63
N LEU A 280 -5.18 14.57 9.57
CA LEU A 280 -5.64 15.37 8.43
C LEU A 280 -4.95 16.74 8.37
N LEU A 281 -4.77 17.42 9.49
CA LEU A 281 -4.06 18.70 9.53
C LEU A 281 -2.58 18.55 9.15
N ASP A 282 -1.94 17.44 9.50
CA ASP A 282 -0.60 17.12 9.02
C ASP A 282 -0.56 17.02 7.50
N GLU A 283 -1.52 16.30 6.90
CA GLU A 283 -1.61 16.16 5.45
C GLU A 283 -1.89 17.51 4.75
N LEU A 284 -2.75 18.34 5.33
CA LEU A 284 -3.03 19.67 4.80
C LEU A 284 -1.81 20.60 4.90
N THR A 285 -1.03 20.49 5.97
CA THR A 285 0.21 21.25 6.16
C THR A 285 1.26 20.81 5.14
N ASP A 286 1.43 19.52 4.94
CA ASP A 286 2.31 19.00 3.90
C ASP A 286 1.89 19.44 2.49
N ALA A 287 0.59 19.43 2.20
CA ALA A 287 0.07 19.94 0.93
C ALA A 287 0.44 21.41 0.74
N HIS A 288 0.38 22.22 1.78
CA HIS A 288 0.83 23.60 1.75
C HIS A 288 2.35 23.71 1.52
N ASP A 289 3.15 22.97 2.27
CA ASP A 289 4.61 23.05 2.17
C ASP A 289 5.09 22.65 0.77
N ARG A 290 4.41 21.73 0.11
CA ARG A 290 4.65 21.37 -1.30
C ARG A 290 4.38 22.51 -2.29
N THR A 291 3.51 23.46 -1.97
CA THR A 291 3.29 24.63 -2.84
C THR A 291 4.47 25.60 -2.80
N ILE A 292 5.29 25.53 -1.76
CA ILE A 292 6.45 26.40 -1.55
C ILE A 292 7.75 25.69 -1.91
N THR A 293 7.89 24.43 -1.49
CA THR A 293 9.12 23.64 -1.64
C THR A 293 8.80 22.33 -2.34
N PRO A 294 9.41 22.04 -3.49
CA PRO A 294 9.25 20.74 -4.15
C PRO A 294 9.63 19.58 -3.20
N PRO A 295 8.94 18.43 -3.30
CA PRO A 295 9.24 17.28 -2.48
C PRO A 295 10.67 16.76 -2.73
N THR A 296 11.30 16.25 -1.68
CA THR A 296 12.68 15.77 -1.68
C THR A 296 12.75 14.37 -1.09
N ILE A 297 13.92 13.73 -1.16
CA ILE A 297 14.14 12.44 -0.47
C ILE A 297 13.90 12.56 1.04
N ALA A 298 14.23 13.69 1.65
CA ALA A 298 13.94 13.95 3.06
C ALA A 298 12.43 13.97 3.35
N SER A 299 11.62 14.47 2.41
CA SER A 299 10.16 14.43 2.52
C SER A 299 9.61 13.01 2.57
N ILE A 300 10.20 12.07 1.81
CA ILE A 300 9.84 10.64 1.86
C ILE A 300 10.04 10.12 3.29
N HIS A 301 11.23 10.35 3.83
CA HIS A 301 11.58 9.83 5.15
C HIS A 301 10.68 10.42 6.25
N ALA A 302 10.48 11.74 6.25
CA ALA A 302 9.57 12.41 7.18
C ALA A 302 8.13 11.88 7.08
N TYR A 303 7.66 11.63 5.86
CA TYR A 303 6.34 11.04 5.61
C TYR A 303 6.21 9.65 6.25
N TYR A 304 7.14 8.71 5.97
CA TYR A 304 7.08 7.36 6.53
C TYR A 304 7.23 7.34 8.05
N GLN A 305 8.01 8.23 8.64
CA GLN A 305 8.07 8.39 10.10
C GLN A 305 6.71 8.82 10.68
N ARG A 306 6.04 9.78 10.04
CA ARG A 306 4.76 10.31 10.50
C ARG A 306 3.62 9.30 10.35
N VAL A 307 3.54 8.62 9.20
CA VAL A 307 2.47 7.67 8.92
C VAL A 307 2.73 6.27 9.46
N ALA A 308 3.86 6.04 10.12
CA ALA A 308 4.21 4.74 10.69
C ALA A 308 3.07 4.06 11.47
N PRO A 309 2.31 4.75 12.34
CA PRO A 309 1.19 4.13 13.06
C PRO A 309 0.05 3.63 12.15
N PHE A 310 -0.03 4.14 10.93
CA PHE A 310 -1.11 3.86 9.98
C PHE A 310 -0.71 2.89 8.87
N LEU A 311 0.59 2.56 8.74
CA LEU A 311 1.06 1.53 7.81
C LEU A 311 0.66 0.13 8.28
N SER A 312 0.57 -0.82 7.34
CA SER A 312 0.49 -2.22 7.71
C SER A 312 1.69 -2.63 8.57
N GLN A 313 1.50 -3.58 9.47
CA GLN A 313 2.59 -4.07 10.31
C GLN A 313 3.79 -4.53 9.47
N THR A 314 3.55 -5.20 8.34
CA THR A 314 4.60 -5.68 7.45
C THR A 314 5.40 -4.52 6.86
N ALA A 315 4.76 -3.49 6.30
CA ALA A 315 5.44 -2.33 5.72
C ALA A 315 6.22 -1.55 6.78
N ARG A 316 5.62 -1.36 7.95
CA ARG A 316 6.26 -0.67 9.08
C ARG A 316 7.52 -1.39 9.57
N ILE A 317 7.41 -2.70 9.86
CA ILE A 317 8.56 -3.51 10.29
C ILE A 317 9.65 -3.49 9.21
N HIS A 318 9.27 -3.64 7.95
CA HIS A 318 10.20 -3.69 6.83
C HIS A 318 10.97 -2.37 6.66
N TYR A 319 10.29 -1.22 6.68
CA TYR A 319 10.92 0.09 6.56
C TYR A 319 11.92 0.36 7.68
N PHE A 320 11.46 0.27 8.93
CA PHE A 320 12.27 0.64 10.07
C PHE A 320 13.40 -0.36 10.38
N THR A 321 13.19 -1.64 10.10
CA THR A 321 14.27 -2.66 10.17
C THR A 321 15.40 -2.33 9.20
N ARG A 322 15.08 -1.98 7.94
CA ARG A 322 16.10 -1.59 6.95
C ARG A 322 16.83 -0.31 7.36
N MET A 323 16.10 0.70 7.81
CA MET A 323 16.72 1.94 8.28
C MET A 323 17.66 1.70 9.46
N TYR A 324 17.27 0.88 10.43
CA TYR A 324 18.14 0.50 11.54
C TYR A 324 19.40 -0.25 11.07
N LEU A 325 19.23 -1.27 10.25
CA LEU A 325 20.35 -2.06 9.72
C LEU A 325 21.31 -1.20 8.88
N TRP A 326 20.77 -0.25 8.13
CA TRP A 326 21.52 0.65 7.27
C TRP A 326 22.34 1.70 8.04
N THR A 327 21.71 2.38 8.99
CA THR A 327 22.29 3.52 9.70
C THR A 327 22.88 3.18 11.07
N GLY A 328 22.36 2.15 11.74
CA GLY A 328 22.66 1.83 13.13
C GLY A 328 21.90 2.71 14.16
N ASP A 329 21.00 3.60 13.72
CA ASP A 329 20.25 4.49 14.60
C ASP A 329 19.15 3.74 15.36
N ALA A 330 19.29 3.68 16.69
CA ALA A 330 18.38 2.95 17.58
C ALA A 330 16.95 3.47 17.58
N SER A 331 16.71 4.72 17.16
CA SER A 331 15.35 5.30 17.10
C SER A 331 14.44 4.52 16.15
N TYR A 332 14.99 3.96 15.06
CA TYR A 332 14.24 3.13 14.12
C TYR A 332 13.78 1.81 14.74
N ARG A 333 14.62 1.20 15.59
CA ARG A 333 14.25 0.00 16.33
C ARG A 333 13.11 0.28 17.30
N THR A 334 13.21 1.38 18.05
CA THR A 334 12.18 1.78 19.02
C THR A 334 10.82 2.02 18.35
N ALA A 335 10.82 2.53 17.10
CA ALA A 335 9.58 2.76 16.35
C ALA A 335 8.75 1.50 16.08
N ILE A 336 9.34 0.30 16.18
CA ILE A 336 8.69 -0.98 15.87
C ILE A 336 8.71 -1.99 17.03
N GLU A 337 9.21 -1.61 18.22
CA GLU A 337 9.29 -2.53 19.36
C GLU A 337 7.94 -3.16 19.73
N ALA A 338 6.88 -2.36 19.80
CA ALA A 338 5.55 -2.85 20.15
C ALA A 338 4.96 -3.84 19.12
N ASP A 339 5.34 -3.70 17.85
CA ASP A 339 4.83 -4.55 16.76
C ASP A 339 5.50 -5.92 16.70
N THR A 340 6.70 -6.01 17.27
CA THR A 340 7.59 -7.13 17.01
C THR A 340 7.56 -8.20 18.09
N GLU A 341 7.08 -7.89 19.31
CA GLU A 341 7.08 -8.82 20.42
C GLU A 341 6.27 -10.11 20.11
N ALA A 342 5.08 -9.99 19.56
CA ALA A 342 4.26 -11.13 19.18
C ALA A 342 4.86 -11.92 18.01
N TRP A 343 5.54 -11.23 17.10
CA TRP A 343 6.16 -11.83 15.92
C TRP A 343 7.40 -12.63 16.30
N TRP A 344 8.26 -12.07 17.17
CA TRP A 344 9.50 -12.71 17.61
C TRP A 344 9.26 -13.81 18.63
N SER A 345 8.22 -13.74 19.43
CA SER A 345 7.85 -14.80 20.38
C SER A 345 7.54 -16.15 19.72
N SER A 346 7.27 -16.17 18.40
CA SER A 346 7.00 -17.39 17.65
C SER A 346 8.23 -18.03 16.99
N VAL A 347 9.41 -17.37 17.02
CA VAL A 347 10.61 -17.81 16.27
C VAL A 347 10.99 -19.26 16.58
N ALA A 348 11.08 -19.63 17.87
CA ALA A 348 11.44 -20.99 18.26
C ALA A 348 10.43 -22.04 17.75
N ARG A 349 9.14 -21.71 17.76
CA ARG A 349 8.08 -22.56 17.21
C ARG A 349 8.17 -22.69 15.69
N ASP A 350 8.51 -21.62 15.01
CA ASP A 350 8.64 -21.62 13.55
C ASP A 350 9.86 -22.44 13.10
N ILE A 351 10.98 -22.40 13.87
CA ILE A 351 12.12 -23.29 13.66
C ILE A 351 11.70 -24.75 13.83
N GLN A 352 10.94 -25.07 14.87
CA GLN A 352 10.46 -26.43 15.13
C GLN A 352 9.59 -26.95 13.98
N LYS A 353 8.72 -26.12 13.39
CA LYS A 353 7.88 -26.51 12.27
C LYS A 353 8.67 -26.91 11.04
N ILE A 354 9.72 -26.16 10.66
CA ILE A 354 10.56 -26.50 9.50
C ILE A 354 11.51 -27.65 9.77
N SER A 355 11.64 -28.09 11.03
CA SER A 355 12.46 -29.23 11.43
C SER A 355 11.73 -30.56 11.27
N ASP A 356 10.40 -30.55 11.19
CA ASP A 356 9.56 -31.73 10.98
C ASP A 356 9.06 -31.78 9.52
N PRO A 357 9.61 -32.69 8.69
CA PRO A 357 9.19 -32.85 7.28
C PRO A 357 7.74 -33.30 7.13
N SER A 358 7.11 -33.86 8.19
CA SER A 358 5.72 -34.32 8.17
C SER A 358 4.70 -33.21 8.40
N SER A 359 5.15 -32.03 8.86
CA SER A 359 4.28 -30.87 8.90
C SER A 359 3.98 -30.46 7.47
N GLU A 360 2.74 -30.66 7.03
CA GLU A 360 2.24 -30.08 5.78
C GLU A 360 2.52 -28.57 5.84
N THR A 361 3.65 -28.18 5.27
CA THR A 361 3.82 -26.79 4.90
C THR A 361 2.81 -26.59 3.77
N GLU A 362 1.59 -26.13 4.09
CA GLU A 362 0.80 -25.39 3.14
C GLU A 362 1.76 -24.35 2.56
N SER A 363 2.33 -24.72 1.42
CA SER A 363 3.03 -23.81 0.55
C SER A 363 1.98 -22.75 0.26
N ALA A 364 1.98 -21.68 1.02
CA ALA A 364 1.31 -20.48 0.62
C ALA A 364 1.89 -20.21 -0.76
N ALA A 365 1.10 -20.56 -1.79
CA ALA A 365 1.34 -20.17 -3.15
C ALA A 365 1.27 -18.65 -3.15
N SER A 366 2.33 -18.02 -2.63
CA SER A 366 2.46 -16.59 -2.65
C SER A 366 2.36 -16.21 -4.11
N ALA A 367 1.44 -15.30 -4.40
CA ALA A 367 1.23 -14.70 -5.70
C ALA A 367 2.56 -14.09 -6.19
N GLY A 368 3.43 -14.90 -6.69
CA GLY A 368 4.72 -14.50 -7.26
C GLY A 368 4.61 -14.47 -8.78
N LYS A 369 5.61 -13.88 -9.41
CA LYS A 369 5.70 -13.81 -10.88
C LYS A 369 5.48 -15.20 -11.49
N ALA A 370 4.58 -15.31 -12.47
CA ALA A 370 4.15 -16.59 -13.06
C ALA A 370 5.31 -17.45 -13.60
N TYR A 371 6.36 -16.83 -14.15
CA TYR A 371 7.53 -17.53 -14.68
C TYR A 371 8.34 -18.31 -13.62
N ARG A 372 8.16 -17.99 -12.33
CA ARG A 372 8.82 -18.70 -11.21
C ARG A 372 8.09 -19.99 -10.79
N ALA A 373 6.88 -20.23 -11.27
CA ALA A 373 6.04 -21.32 -10.79
C ALA A 373 6.68 -22.70 -10.91
N ALA A 374 7.27 -23.02 -12.06
CA ALA A 374 7.93 -24.31 -12.30
C ALA A 374 9.16 -24.51 -11.39
N ALA A 375 9.97 -23.48 -11.20
CA ALA A 375 11.14 -23.54 -10.31
C ALA A 375 10.73 -23.65 -8.83
N LYS A 376 9.64 -23.01 -8.42
CA LYS A 376 9.08 -23.18 -7.06
C LYS A 376 8.63 -24.61 -6.78
N LEU A 377 8.02 -25.26 -7.76
CA LEU A 377 7.60 -26.67 -7.63
C LEU A 377 8.80 -27.64 -7.49
N LYS A 378 9.93 -27.33 -8.13
CA LYS A 378 11.17 -28.12 -7.97
C LYS A 378 11.82 -27.90 -6.59
N HIS A 379 11.70 -26.71 -6.02
CA HIS A 379 12.38 -26.31 -4.79
C HIS A 379 11.36 -25.75 -3.75
N PRO A 380 10.38 -26.56 -3.30
CA PRO A 380 9.24 -26.08 -2.50
C PRO A 380 9.63 -25.58 -1.09
N LEU A 381 10.74 -26.06 -0.53
CA LEU A 381 11.16 -25.77 0.84
C LEU A 381 11.85 -24.40 0.99
N ILE A 382 12.34 -23.79 -0.10
CA ILE A 382 13.09 -22.53 -0.06
C ILE A 382 12.28 -21.41 0.60
N ALA A 383 11.00 -21.31 0.28
CA ALA A 383 10.15 -20.25 0.85
C ALA A 383 9.98 -20.39 2.36
N ALA A 384 9.79 -21.61 2.85
CA ALA A 384 9.65 -21.90 4.29
C ALA A 384 10.96 -21.61 5.04
N TYR A 385 12.10 -22.07 4.52
CA TYR A 385 13.40 -21.78 5.12
C TYR A 385 13.69 -20.28 5.16
N ASN A 386 13.46 -19.56 4.05
CA ASN A 386 13.66 -18.11 4.02
C ASN A 386 12.82 -17.40 5.07
N ALA A 387 11.52 -17.72 5.18
CA ALA A 387 10.64 -17.09 6.14
C ALA A 387 11.15 -17.23 7.58
N VAL A 388 11.63 -18.42 7.95
CA VAL A 388 12.15 -18.67 9.29
C VAL A 388 13.54 -18.07 9.48
N PHE A 389 14.46 -18.25 8.53
CA PHE A 389 15.83 -17.75 8.66
C PHE A 389 15.90 -16.23 8.69
N PHE A 390 15.10 -15.52 7.88
CA PHE A 390 15.00 -14.06 8.00
C PHE A 390 14.51 -13.63 9.38
N LYS A 391 13.52 -14.34 9.90
CA LYS A 391 12.98 -14.05 11.22
C LYS A 391 14.05 -14.23 12.31
N VAL A 392 14.81 -15.32 12.24
CA VAL A 392 15.95 -15.57 13.15
C VAL A 392 17.02 -14.49 13.00
N LEU A 393 17.41 -14.17 11.77
CA LEU A 393 18.43 -13.15 11.48
C LEU A 393 18.05 -11.79 12.07
N PHE A 394 16.83 -11.35 11.83
CA PHE A 394 16.38 -10.03 12.31
C PHE A 394 16.19 -10.01 13.82
N ASP A 395 15.71 -11.08 14.42
CA ASP A 395 15.65 -11.15 15.88
C ASP A 395 17.05 -11.04 16.51
N GLN A 396 18.02 -11.77 15.98
CA GLN A 396 19.41 -11.68 16.43
C GLN A 396 20.05 -10.31 16.24
N THR A 397 19.81 -9.69 15.08
CA THR A 397 20.56 -8.49 14.67
C THR A 397 19.89 -7.17 15.01
N VAL A 398 18.56 -7.17 15.15
CA VAL A 398 17.76 -5.94 15.31
C VAL A 398 17.06 -5.90 16.66
N PHE A 399 16.49 -7.03 17.13
CA PHE A 399 15.55 -6.99 18.25
C PHE A 399 16.13 -7.51 19.56
N SER A 400 16.14 -8.83 19.76
CA SER A 400 16.50 -9.41 21.06
C SER A 400 18.00 -9.60 21.27
N GLY A 401 18.76 -9.70 20.20
CA GLY A 401 20.16 -10.14 20.24
C GLY A 401 20.33 -11.61 20.65
N ARG A 402 19.23 -12.38 20.76
CA ARG A 402 19.23 -13.78 21.14
C ARG A 402 19.85 -14.63 20.03
N HIS A 403 20.74 -15.55 20.42
CA HIS A 403 21.26 -16.57 19.51
C HIS A 403 20.40 -17.83 19.58
N TYR A 404 19.96 -18.31 18.41
CA TYR A 404 19.09 -19.49 18.26
C TYR A 404 19.87 -20.77 17.95
N ARG A 405 21.11 -20.89 18.43
CA ARG A 405 21.97 -22.01 18.06
C ARG A 405 21.36 -23.36 18.42
N GLN A 406 20.82 -23.48 19.62
CA GLN A 406 20.21 -24.73 20.09
C GLN A 406 18.95 -25.11 19.29
N GLU A 407 18.13 -24.12 18.98
CA GLU A 407 16.91 -24.33 18.18
C GLU A 407 17.27 -24.69 16.72
N LEU A 408 18.27 -24.02 16.13
CA LEU A 408 18.75 -24.31 14.78
C LEU A 408 19.41 -25.69 14.68
N ASP A 409 19.94 -26.26 15.76
CA ASP A 409 20.48 -27.63 15.79
C ASP A 409 19.39 -28.70 15.62
N HIS A 410 18.12 -28.37 15.84
CA HIS A 410 16.98 -29.27 15.57
C HIS A 410 16.59 -29.34 14.08
N ILE A 411 17.10 -28.44 13.23
CA ILE A 411 16.82 -28.48 11.80
C ILE A 411 17.43 -29.75 11.19
N ASN A 412 16.64 -30.45 10.38
CA ASN A 412 17.15 -31.60 9.60
C ASN A 412 18.26 -31.14 8.63
N ARG A 413 19.51 -31.30 9.07
CA ARG A 413 20.71 -30.86 8.33
C ARG A 413 20.88 -31.57 6.99
N ASP A 414 20.46 -32.83 6.88
CA ASP A 414 20.61 -33.59 5.64
C ASP A 414 19.57 -33.12 4.60
N LEU A 415 18.35 -32.83 5.03
CA LEU A 415 17.33 -32.25 4.16
C LEU A 415 17.73 -30.82 3.73
N LEU A 416 18.21 -30.00 4.64
CA LEU A 416 18.67 -28.65 4.32
C LEU A 416 19.85 -28.71 3.33
N ARG A 417 20.83 -29.57 3.57
CA ARG A 417 22.00 -29.76 2.68
C ARG A 417 21.57 -30.25 1.30
N SER A 418 20.67 -31.25 1.24
CA SER A 418 20.18 -31.76 -0.03
C SER A 418 19.40 -30.68 -0.82
N THR A 419 18.58 -29.87 -0.15
CA THR A 419 17.89 -28.72 -0.77
C THR A 419 18.87 -27.69 -1.31
N HIS A 420 19.90 -27.34 -0.53
CA HIS A 420 20.94 -26.39 -0.91
C HIS A 420 21.76 -26.89 -2.12
N GLN A 421 22.17 -28.17 -2.11
CA GLN A 421 22.91 -28.77 -3.21
C GLN A 421 22.07 -28.95 -4.48
N ALA A 422 20.81 -29.34 -4.34
CA ALA A 422 19.88 -29.44 -5.46
C ALA A 422 19.71 -28.08 -6.17
N LEU A 423 19.60 -26.99 -5.40
CA LEU A 423 19.52 -25.63 -5.96
C LEU A 423 20.82 -25.22 -6.67
N LEU A 424 21.99 -25.45 -6.08
CA LEU A 424 23.28 -25.14 -6.70
C LEU A 424 23.54 -25.98 -7.96
N SER A 425 22.94 -27.18 -8.07
CA SER A 425 23.04 -28.05 -9.23
C SER A 425 22.01 -27.75 -10.33
N ASP A 426 21.11 -26.80 -10.10
CA ASP A 426 20.10 -26.33 -11.08
C ASP A 426 20.24 -24.80 -11.30
N PRO A 427 21.26 -24.37 -12.09
CA PRO A 427 21.49 -22.95 -12.36
C PRO A 427 20.29 -22.23 -12.96
N THR A 428 19.49 -22.93 -13.76
CA THR A 428 18.27 -22.38 -14.37
C THR A 428 17.22 -22.04 -13.31
N SER A 429 16.94 -22.94 -12.37
CA SER A 429 16.02 -22.67 -11.28
C SER A 429 16.57 -21.62 -10.31
N LEU A 430 17.86 -21.65 -10.03
CA LEU A 430 18.55 -20.68 -9.18
C LEU A 430 18.41 -19.26 -9.76
N PHE A 431 18.68 -19.09 -11.04
CA PHE A 431 18.51 -17.81 -11.73
C PHE A 431 17.02 -17.39 -11.83
N THR A 432 16.14 -18.32 -12.21
CA THR A 432 14.69 -18.04 -12.36
C THR A 432 14.06 -17.59 -11.04
N LEU A 433 14.40 -18.24 -9.94
CA LEU A 433 13.94 -17.85 -8.61
C LEU A 433 14.57 -16.52 -8.16
N SER A 434 15.84 -16.26 -8.58
CA SER A 434 16.58 -15.06 -8.23
C SER A 434 16.56 -14.75 -6.72
N THR A 435 15.88 -13.69 -6.29
CA THR A 435 15.78 -13.25 -4.90
C THR A 435 15.59 -14.37 -3.87
N PRO A 436 14.51 -15.19 -3.90
CA PRO A 436 14.33 -16.24 -2.89
C PRO A 436 15.43 -17.29 -2.89
N ALA A 437 15.99 -17.63 -4.05
CA ALA A 437 17.05 -18.62 -4.15
C ALA A 437 18.37 -18.07 -3.60
N VAL A 438 18.78 -16.89 -4.02
CA VAL A 438 20.01 -16.24 -3.56
C VAL A 438 19.93 -15.96 -2.06
N ASN A 439 18.81 -15.46 -1.56
CA ASN A 439 18.61 -15.24 -0.13
C ASN A 439 18.78 -16.54 0.67
N PHE A 440 18.17 -17.62 0.21
CA PHE A 440 18.29 -18.93 0.86
C PHE A 440 19.74 -19.38 0.97
N LEU A 441 20.51 -19.26 -0.11
CA LEU A 441 21.94 -19.62 -0.10
C LEU A 441 22.70 -18.80 0.94
N TYR A 442 22.56 -17.47 0.94
CA TYR A 442 23.29 -16.60 1.89
C TYR A 442 22.82 -16.75 3.34
N LEU A 443 21.57 -17.09 3.59
CA LEU A 443 21.10 -17.42 4.93
C LEU A 443 21.68 -18.75 5.41
N CYS A 444 21.80 -19.75 4.52
CA CYS A 444 22.50 -21.00 4.84
C CYS A 444 23.99 -20.75 5.12
N ASP A 445 24.68 -19.94 4.32
CA ASP A 445 26.06 -19.54 4.57
C ASP A 445 26.20 -18.84 5.93
N TYR A 446 25.33 -17.89 6.22
CA TYR A 446 25.36 -17.11 7.45
C TYR A 446 25.21 -17.97 8.71
N PHE A 447 24.25 -18.90 8.72
CA PHE A 447 23.93 -19.69 9.91
C PHE A 447 24.80 -20.94 10.06
N PHE A 448 25.25 -21.54 8.95
CA PHE A 448 25.78 -22.91 8.98
C PHE A 448 27.18 -23.09 8.42
N ALA A 449 27.71 -22.18 7.58
CA ALA A 449 28.98 -22.39 6.87
C ALA A 449 30.22 -22.45 7.79
N VAL A 450 30.11 -21.98 9.03
CA VAL A 450 31.18 -22.09 10.03
C VAL A 450 31.36 -23.54 10.50
N GLU A 451 30.23 -24.25 10.70
CA GLU A 451 30.19 -25.63 11.19
C GLU A 451 30.24 -26.65 10.04
N ASP A 452 29.62 -26.31 8.92
CA ASP A 452 29.54 -27.11 7.71
C ASP A 452 29.93 -26.30 6.48
N PRO A 453 31.20 -26.40 6.03
CA PRO A 453 31.69 -25.67 4.86
C PRO A 453 30.94 -25.96 3.55
N SER A 454 30.11 -27.02 3.48
CA SER A 454 29.29 -27.30 2.30
C SER A 454 28.21 -26.24 2.02
N PHE A 455 27.88 -25.42 3.00
CA PHE A 455 26.97 -24.29 2.85
C PHE A 455 27.66 -23.00 2.42
N ARG A 456 29.01 -22.98 2.33
CA ARG A 456 29.72 -21.79 1.93
C ARG A 456 29.47 -21.45 0.47
N ILE A 457 29.16 -20.18 0.22
CA ILE A 457 28.93 -19.67 -1.13
C ILE A 457 30.25 -19.31 -1.78
N ASP A 458 30.37 -19.68 -3.05
CA ASP A 458 31.39 -19.20 -3.95
C ASP A 458 30.80 -18.11 -4.86
N PRO A 459 31.12 -16.82 -4.65
CA PRO A 459 30.58 -15.73 -5.45
C PRO A 459 30.93 -15.82 -6.94
N SER A 460 32.04 -16.50 -7.31
CA SER A 460 32.42 -16.67 -8.72
C SER A 460 31.39 -17.50 -9.49
N LYS A 461 30.84 -18.54 -8.87
CA LYS A 461 29.79 -19.35 -9.48
C LYS A 461 28.48 -18.57 -9.68
N LEU A 462 28.17 -17.65 -8.76
CA LEU A 462 27.00 -16.78 -8.93
C LEU A 462 27.24 -15.78 -10.07
N LEU A 463 28.46 -15.27 -10.23
CA LEU A 463 28.81 -14.41 -11.34
C LEU A 463 28.68 -15.15 -12.69
N ASP A 464 29.17 -16.38 -12.78
CA ASP A 464 29.06 -17.23 -13.99
C ASP A 464 27.59 -17.43 -14.37
N ILE A 465 26.70 -17.69 -13.38
CA ILE A 465 25.26 -17.85 -13.61
C ILE A 465 24.64 -16.51 -14.07
N ALA A 466 25.03 -15.40 -13.46
CA ALA A 466 24.52 -14.09 -13.83
C ALA A 466 24.91 -13.66 -15.25
N GLN A 467 26.05 -14.12 -15.75
CA GLN A 467 26.56 -13.81 -17.08
C GLN A 467 26.11 -14.79 -18.17
N ALA A 468 25.60 -15.96 -17.77
CA ALA A 468 25.11 -16.95 -18.73
C ALA A 468 23.90 -16.43 -19.52
N GLU A 469 23.77 -16.90 -20.78
CA GLU A 469 22.54 -16.67 -21.55
C GLU A 469 21.40 -17.44 -20.91
N THR A 470 20.22 -16.78 -20.81
CA THR A 470 19.05 -17.38 -20.17
C THR A 470 17.87 -17.46 -21.13
N VAL A 471 16.94 -18.38 -20.82
CA VAL A 471 15.78 -18.72 -21.66
C VAL A 471 14.46 -18.09 -21.14
N LEU A 472 14.55 -17.09 -20.25
CA LEU A 472 13.37 -16.33 -19.81
C LEU A 472 13.12 -15.23 -20.83
N GLY A 473 11.94 -14.94 -21.29
CA GLY A 473 11.71 -13.80 -22.20
C GLY A 473 12.30 -12.50 -21.67
N GLU A 474 12.63 -11.55 -22.55
CA GLU A 474 13.48 -10.37 -22.29
C GLU A 474 13.17 -9.63 -20.97
N ASP A 475 11.90 -9.32 -20.70
CA ASP A 475 11.50 -8.62 -19.47
C ASP A 475 11.75 -9.43 -18.19
N ASN A 476 11.45 -10.74 -18.25
CA ASN A 476 11.65 -11.62 -17.10
C ASN A 476 13.12 -11.88 -16.84
N ASP A 477 13.92 -11.96 -17.91
CA ASP A 477 15.37 -12.14 -17.84
C ASP A 477 16.04 -10.92 -17.22
N ARG A 478 15.68 -9.72 -17.67
CA ARG A 478 16.14 -8.45 -17.08
C ARG A 478 15.87 -8.39 -15.59
N ASP A 479 14.61 -8.60 -15.19
CA ASP A 479 14.20 -8.53 -13.80
C ASP A 479 14.89 -9.59 -12.93
N ALA A 480 14.98 -10.83 -13.44
CA ALA A 480 15.65 -11.91 -12.74
C ALA A 480 17.13 -11.62 -12.53
N ARG A 481 17.81 -11.09 -13.55
CA ARG A 481 19.25 -10.77 -13.53
C ARG A 481 19.57 -9.65 -12.56
N ILE A 482 18.79 -8.56 -12.57
CA ILE A 482 18.97 -7.45 -11.64
C ILE A 482 18.84 -7.95 -10.21
N TYR A 483 17.72 -8.60 -9.86
CA TYR A 483 17.52 -9.13 -8.51
C TYR A 483 18.51 -10.23 -8.12
N PHE A 484 18.97 -11.05 -9.04
CA PHE A 484 19.97 -12.06 -8.76
C PHE A 484 21.29 -11.42 -8.28
N CYS A 485 21.79 -10.44 -9.02
CA CYS A 485 23.04 -9.76 -8.71
C CYS A 485 22.93 -8.87 -7.45
N THR A 486 21.86 -8.09 -7.33
CA THR A 486 21.67 -7.20 -6.18
C THR A 486 21.51 -8.00 -4.88
N HIS A 487 20.72 -9.08 -4.91
CA HIS A 487 20.55 -9.93 -3.73
C HIS A 487 21.80 -10.76 -3.38
N ALA A 488 22.70 -11.04 -4.32
CA ALA A 488 24.01 -11.59 -4.00
C ALA A 488 24.85 -10.62 -3.15
N ILE A 489 24.81 -9.32 -3.46
CA ILE A 489 25.52 -8.28 -2.71
C ILE A 489 24.85 -8.03 -1.34
N ILE A 490 23.53 -7.94 -1.32
CA ILE A 490 22.74 -7.78 -0.08
C ILE A 490 22.95 -8.97 0.85
N GLY A 491 22.92 -10.19 0.31
CA GLY A 491 23.18 -11.42 1.07
C GLY A 491 24.60 -11.46 1.65
N ALA A 492 25.61 -11.07 0.86
CA ALA A 492 27.01 -10.99 1.31
C ALA A 492 27.21 -10.02 2.49
N SER A 493 26.39 -8.96 2.55
CA SER A 493 26.35 -8.03 3.69
C SER A 493 25.55 -8.58 4.89
N ALA A 494 25.13 -9.83 4.84
CA ALA A 494 24.15 -10.42 5.76
C ALA A 494 22.93 -9.49 5.94
N PHE A 495 22.35 -9.10 4.81
CA PHE A 495 21.17 -8.22 4.74
C PHE A 495 21.37 -6.91 5.53
N TYR A 496 22.45 -6.19 5.19
CA TYR A 496 22.90 -4.90 5.76
C TYR A 496 23.44 -4.97 7.20
N SER A 497 23.62 -6.15 7.79
CA SER A 497 24.04 -6.28 9.19
C SER A 497 25.55 -6.32 9.42
N ARG A 498 26.34 -6.53 8.37
CA ARG A 498 27.81 -6.57 8.42
C ARG A 498 28.46 -6.04 7.13
N PRO A 499 29.75 -5.63 7.16
CA PRO A 499 30.46 -5.30 5.93
C PRO A 499 30.66 -6.54 5.05
N VAL A 500 30.72 -6.34 3.73
CA VAL A 500 31.10 -7.37 2.77
C VAL A 500 32.60 -7.66 2.92
N SER A 501 32.99 -8.94 2.76
CA SER A 501 34.40 -9.32 2.79
C SER A 501 35.22 -8.59 1.71
N PRO A 502 36.32 -7.92 2.07
CA PRO A 502 37.17 -7.19 1.10
C PRO A 502 37.61 -8.04 -0.08
N ASP A 503 37.91 -9.33 0.16
CA ASP A 503 38.39 -10.25 -0.88
C ASP A 503 37.34 -10.59 -1.93
N ALA A 504 36.06 -10.47 -1.58
CA ALA A 504 34.94 -10.73 -2.49
C ALA A 504 34.44 -9.46 -3.24
N ILE A 505 34.85 -8.27 -2.81
CA ILE A 505 34.42 -6.99 -3.42
C ILE A 505 34.67 -6.94 -4.93
N PRO A 506 35.84 -7.37 -5.48
CA PRO A 506 36.06 -7.34 -6.92
C PRO A 506 35.05 -8.14 -7.74
N LEU A 507 34.63 -9.32 -7.26
CA LEU A 507 33.59 -10.14 -7.91
C LEU A 507 32.21 -9.45 -7.87
N TYR A 508 31.87 -8.82 -6.76
CA TYR A 508 30.63 -8.07 -6.65
C TYR A 508 30.63 -6.79 -7.48
N HIS A 509 31.78 -6.16 -7.70
CA HIS A 509 31.92 -5.07 -8.67
C HIS A 509 31.60 -5.54 -10.08
N GLU A 510 32.07 -6.72 -10.50
CA GLU A 510 31.74 -7.31 -11.80
C GLU A 510 30.25 -7.62 -11.94
N MET A 511 29.63 -8.21 -10.90
CA MET A 511 28.17 -8.43 -10.87
C MET A 511 27.40 -7.12 -11.02
N LEU A 512 27.81 -6.09 -10.29
CA LEU A 512 27.11 -4.81 -10.32
C LEU A 512 27.33 -4.07 -11.64
N ALA A 513 28.52 -4.14 -12.23
CA ALA A 513 28.78 -3.64 -13.57
C ALA A 513 27.93 -4.36 -14.64
N HIS A 514 27.67 -5.67 -14.44
CA HIS A 514 26.75 -6.41 -15.31
C HIS A 514 25.31 -5.92 -15.13
N THR A 515 24.88 -5.70 -13.90
CA THR A 515 23.56 -5.12 -13.57
C THR A 515 23.41 -3.71 -14.18
N GLU A 516 24.44 -2.86 -14.09
CA GLU A 516 24.43 -1.52 -14.68
C GLU A 516 24.19 -1.58 -16.20
N ARG A 517 24.92 -2.47 -16.90
CA ARG A 517 24.71 -2.69 -18.34
C ARG A 517 23.29 -3.18 -18.65
N THR A 518 22.75 -4.07 -17.83
CA THR A 518 21.37 -4.58 -17.98
C THR A 518 20.34 -3.46 -17.82
N ILE A 519 20.52 -2.58 -16.82
CA ILE A 519 19.65 -1.41 -16.63
C ILE A 519 19.78 -0.43 -17.80
N LEU A 520 21.02 -0.14 -18.26
CA LEU A 520 21.26 0.77 -19.36
C LEU A 520 20.67 0.27 -20.69
N ALA A 521 20.75 -1.03 -20.95
CA ALA A 521 20.22 -1.63 -22.19
C ALA A 521 18.71 -1.45 -22.32
N ASP A 522 17.98 -1.41 -21.19
CA ASP A 522 16.54 -1.25 -21.19
C ASP A 522 16.09 -0.38 -19.99
N TYR A 523 16.64 0.83 -19.94
CA TYR A 523 16.46 1.76 -18.80
C TYR A 523 15.00 2.10 -18.54
N VAL A 524 14.19 2.24 -19.59
CA VAL A 524 12.78 2.68 -19.50
C VAL A 524 11.91 1.61 -18.84
N HIS A 525 12.22 0.33 -19.07
CA HIS A 525 11.45 -0.79 -18.51
C HIS A 525 12.00 -1.30 -17.16
N ALA A 526 13.23 -0.92 -16.79
CA ALA A 526 13.74 -1.21 -15.45
C ALA A 526 12.93 -0.40 -14.41
N SER A 527 12.37 -1.07 -13.40
CA SER A 527 11.55 -0.42 -12.37
C SER A 527 12.37 0.55 -11.52
N LEU A 528 11.71 1.52 -10.90
CA LEU A 528 12.36 2.42 -9.95
C LEU A 528 12.95 1.64 -8.76
N ASP A 529 12.30 0.56 -8.36
CA ASP A 529 12.78 -0.39 -7.36
C ASP A 529 14.14 -0.99 -7.72
N HIS A 530 14.28 -1.56 -8.93
CA HIS A 530 15.53 -2.08 -9.45
C HIS A 530 16.65 -1.04 -9.44
N LYS A 531 16.35 0.19 -9.86
CA LYS A 531 17.30 1.29 -9.95
C LYS A 531 17.78 1.75 -8.58
N CYS A 532 16.85 1.88 -7.62
CA CYS A 532 17.21 2.24 -6.24
C CYS A 532 18.01 1.13 -5.56
N GLU A 533 17.61 -0.14 -5.74
CA GLU A 533 18.34 -1.28 -5.18
C GLU A 533 19.75 -1.40 -5.76
N PHE A 534 19.93 -1.12 -7.05
CA PHE A 534 21.26 -1.04 -7.68
C PHE A 534 22.15 0.00 -6.98
N ILE A 535 21.65 1.22 -6.72
CA ILE A 535 22.43 2.26 -6.00
C ILE A 535 22.71 1.86 -4.55
N VAL A 536 21.76 1.21 -3.87
CA VAL A 536 21.98 0.66 -2.52
C VAL A 536 23.13 -0.34 -2.53
N CYS A 537 23.14 -1.27 -3.49
CA CYS A 537 24.24 -2.23 -3.68
C CYS A 537 25.57 -1.54 -3.99
N ALA A 538 25.56 -0.50 -4.82
CA ALA A 538 26.75 0.30 -5.11
C ALA A 538 27.37 0.90 -3.84
N LYS A 539 26.54 1.42 -2.92
CA LYS A 539 27.01 1.92 -1.62
C LYS A 539 27.57 0.83 -0.71
N ILE A 540 26.98 -0.38 -0.71
CA ILE A 540 27.45 -1.50 0.12
C ILE A 540 28.90 -1.89 -0.21
N ILE A 541 29.25 -1.91 -1.50
CA ILE A 541 30.56 -2.39 -1.98
C ILE A 541 31.50 -1.26 -2.44
N GLY A 542 31.10 0.00 -2.35
CA GLY A 542 31.89 1.14 -2.79
C GLY A 542 32.06 1.20 -4.32
N TYR A 543 31.02 0.87 -5.08
CA TYR A 543 31.01 0.94 -6.53
C TYR A 543 30.56 2.32 -7.00
N GLU A 544 31.33 2.96 -7.88
CA GLU A 544 30.95 4.23 -8.50
C GLU A 544 30.18 3.99 -9.80
N SER A 545 28.97 4.58 -9.89
CA SER A 545 28.08 4.42 -11.04
C SER A 545 27.78 5.75 -11.72
N ALA A 546 27.84 5.73 -13.07
CA ALA A 546 27.39 6.84 -13.90
C ALA A 546 25.86 7.07 -13.80
N LEU A 547 25.09 6.06 -13.41
CA LEU A 547 23.62 6.13 -13.28
C LEU A 547 23.14 6.89 -12.04
N TYR A 548 24.01 7.15 -11.05
CA TYR A 548 23.62 7.75 -9.78
C TYR A 548 22.75 9.02 -9.94
N HIS A 549 23.24 9.99 -10.72
CA HIS A 549 22.51 11.25 -10.93
C HIS A 549 21.25 11.07 -11.76
N THR A 550 21.27 10.17 -12.75
CA THR A 550 20.12 9.88 -13.59
C THR A 550 18.98 9.28 -12.77
N ILE A 551 19.30 8.29 -11.94
CA ILE A 551 18.32 7.62 -11.07
C ILE A 551 17.81 8.59 -9.99
N LEU A 552 18.68 9.41 -9.39
CA LEU A 552 18.26 10.45 -8.44
C LEU A 552 17.26 11.44 -9.07
N HIS A 553 17.51 11.82 -10.32
CA HIS A 553 16.60 12.70 -11.05
C HIS A 553 15.24 12.03 -11.30
N GLU A 554 15.23 10.75 -11.69
CA GLU A 554 14.00 9.98 -11.87
C GLU A 554 13.22 9.83 -10.56
N VAL A 555 13.89 9.55 -9.43
CA VAL A 555 13.26 9.51 -8.10
C VAL A 555 12.56 10.84 -7.81
N ARG A 556 13.23 11.97 -8.06
CA ARG A 556 12.65 13.30 -7.85
C ARG A 556 11.44 13.58 -8.74
N ALA A 557 11.43 13.03 -9.96
CA ALA A 557 10.31 13.17 -10.89
C ALA A 557 9.14 12.22 -10.60
N SER A 558 9.33 11.22 -9.72
CA SER A 558 8.37 10.13 -9.49
C SER A 558 7.51 10.30 -8.23
N PHE A 559 7.46 11.50 -7.65
CA PHE A 559 6.61 11.74 -6.48
C PHE A 559 5.13 11.56 -6.82
N SER A 560 4.39 10.99 -5.87
CA SER A 560 2.95 10.76 -5.97
C SER A 560 2.15 12.06 -6.09
N THR A 561 0.86 11.95 -6.39
CA THR A 561 -0.07 13.09 -6.32
C THR A 561 -0.15 13.70 -4.92
N HIS A 562 0.14 12.91 -3.88
CA HIS A 562 0.25 13.38 -2.50
C HIS A 562 1.61 14.07 -2.23
N GLY A 563 2.60 13.90 -3.13
CA GLY A 563 3.89 14.58 -3.08
C GLY A 563 4.82 14.14 -1.93
N ASN A 564 4.45 13.13 -1.14
CA ASN A 564 5.17 12.74 0.06
C ASN A 564 6.02 11.48 -0.10
N TYR A 565 5.75 10.70 -1.13
CA TYR A 565 6.47 9.47 -1.45
C TYR A 565 6.51 9.26 -2.97
N VAL A 566 7.46 8.45 -3.43
CA VAL A 566 7.58 8.15 -4.86
C VAL A 566 6.68 6.99 -5.25
N THR A 567 6.20 7.03 -6.50
CA THR A 567 5.37 5.99 -7.12
C THR A 567 5.96 5.58 -8.47
N ASN A 568 5.45 4.51 -9.06
CA ASN A 568 5.90 4.03 -10.37
C ASN A 568 5.26 4.82 -11.55
N VAL A 569 5.15 6.13 -11.44
CA VAL A 569 4.46 6.99 -12.44
C VAL A 569 5.01 6.79 -13.86
N HIS A 570 6.30 6.51 -14.00
CA HIS A 570 6.94 6.32 -15.30
C HIS A 570 6.94 4.86 -15.78
N ASN A 571 6.53 3.91 -14.93
CA ASN A 571 6.44 2.50 -15.28
C ASN A 571 5.03 2.15 -15.78
N THR A 572 4.60 2.80 -16.85
CA THR A 572 3.28 2.59 -17.51
C THR A 572 3.08 1.16 -18.04
N TYR A 573 4.12 0.34 -18.05
CA TYR A 573 4.09 -1.05 -18.49
C TYR A 573 3.80 -2.06 -17.35
N SER A 574 3.95 -1.66 -16.09
CA SER A 574 3.40 -2.46 -15.02
C SER A 574 1.91 -2.08 -14.86
N ASN A 575 1.01 -2.90 -15.38
CA ASN A 575 -0.44 -2.80 -15.16
C ASN A 575 -0.85 -2.92 -13.67
N ASN A 576 0.07 -2.71 -12.74
CA ASN A 576 -0.10 -2.84 -11.31
C ASN A 576 -0.34 -1.47 -10.66
N VAL A 577 -1.49 -0.86 -10.90
CA VAL A 577 -2.04 0.26 -10.09
C VAL A 577 -2.09 -0.09 -8.58
N THR A 578 -1.91 -1.38 -8.26
CA THR A 578 -1.92 -1.89 -6.89
C THR A 578 -0.72 -1.46 -6.05
N HIS A 579 0.31 -0.87 -6.65
CA HIS A 579 1.56 -0.48 -5.98
C HIS A 579 1.70 1.02 -5.73
N ASP A 580 0.72 1.83 -6.13
CA ASP A 580 0.80 3.29 -5.96
C ASP A 580 0.33 3.79 -4.58
N THR A 581 0.16 2.89 -3.62
CA THR A 581 -0.15 3.21 -2.23
C THR A 581 1.11 3.35 -1.39
N ALA A 582 1.05 4.07 -0.27
CA ALA A 582 2.18 4.19 0.65
C ALA A 582 2.70 2.80 1.10
N ASP A 583 1.81 1.88 1.45
CA ASP A 583 2.16 0.49 1.80
C ASP A 583 2.77 -0.28 0.62
N GLY A 584 2.18 -0.17 -0.56
CA GLY A 584 2.63 -0.88 -1.75
C GLY A 584 3.97 -0.38 -2.30
N MET A 585 4.28 0.90 -2.07
CA MET A 585 5.52 1.54 -2.50
C MET A 585 6.58 1.63 -1.40
N GLU A 586 6.32 1.07 -0.20
CA GLU A 586 7.23 1.17 0.94
C GLU A 586 8.64 0.68 0.60
N HIS A 587 8.75 -0.47 -0.07
CA HIS A 587 10.04 -1.06 -0.45
C HIS A 587 10.86 -0.12 -1.34
N THR A 588 10.27 0.42 -2.40
CA THR A 588 10.95 1.37 -3.30
C THR A 588 11.35 2.65 -2.56
N ASN A 589 10.49 3.13 -1.66
CA ASN A 589 10.74 4.36 -0.91
C ASN A 589 11.85 4.21 0.12
N VAL A 590 11.91 3.10 0.86
CA VAL A 590 13.02 2.87 1.78
C VAL A 590 14.36 2.71 1.03
N LEU A 591 14.34 2.05 -0.13
CA LEU A 591 15.54 1.97 -0.99
C LEU A 591 15.97 3.35 -1.50
N ALA A 592 15.04 4.23 -1.88
CA ALA A 592 15.35 5.60 -2.29
C ALA A 592 15.99 6.40 -1.15
N VAL A 593 15.49 6.26 0.08
CA VAL A 593 16.08 6.89 1.27
C VAL A 593 17.48 6.34 1.55
N MET A 594 17.67 5.03 1.51
CA MET A 594 18.98 4.38 1.69
C MET A 594 19.97 4.79 0.60
N ALA A 595 19.52 4.85 -0.65
CA ALA A 595 20.35 5.19 -1.80
C ALA A 595 20.81 6.66 -1.77
N PHE A 596 19.96 7.61 -1.38
CA PHE A 596 20.19 9.03 -1.66
C PHE A 596 20.18 9.95 -0.44
N LEU A 597 19.66 9.51 0.69
CA LEU A 597 19.58 10.33 1.90
C LEU A 597 20.49 9.81 3.03
N ALA A 598 20.45 8.52 3.30
CA ALA A 598 21.14 7.94 4.45
C ALA A 598 22.45 7.27 4.05
N ASP A 599 23.49 7.43 4.88
CA ASP A 599 24.76 6.75 4.68
C ASP A 599 24.73 5.33 5.24
N TYR A 600 25.37 4.41 4.52
CA TYR A 600 25.54 3.03 4.97
C TYR A 600 26.61 2.98 6.07
N ARG A 601 26.28 2.45 7.25
CA ARG A 601 27.17 2.42 8.41
C ARG A 601 28.48 1.64 8.20
N PHE A 602 28.52 0.73 7.22
CA PHE A 602 29.69 -0.08 6.88
C PHE A 602 30.32 0.33 5.54
N VAL A 603 30.20 1.60 5.14
CA VAL A 603 30.82 2.11 3.90
C VAL A 603 32.29 1.67 3.83
N PRO A 604 32.75 1.03 2.73
CA PRO A 604 34.14 0.68 2.54
C PRO A 604 35.02 1.94 2.64
N ARG A 605 35.95 1.97 3.57
CA ARG A 605 36.95 3.07 3.60
C ARG A 605 37.89 2.87 2.42
N VAL A 606 37.86 3.79 1.48
CA VAL A 606 38.86 3.90 0.42
C VAL A 606 40.21 4.14 1.14
N LYS A 607 41.13 3.18 1.01
CA LYS A 607 42.49 3.31 1.53
C LYS A 607 43.31 4.21 0.63
#